data_ae6257ba13014190aa2c0af935dcb259
#
_entry.id   ae6257ba13014190aa2c0af935dcb259
#
_cell.length_a   1.000
_cell.length_b   1.000
_cell.length_c   1.000
_cell.angle_alpha   90.00
_cell.angle_beta   90.00
_cell.angle_gamma   90.00
#
_symmetry.space_group_name_H-M   'P 1'
#
loop_
_entity.id
_entity.type
_entity.pdbx_description
1 polymer ?
#
loop_
_entity_poly.entity_id
_entity_poly.type
_entity_poly.pdbx_seq_one_letter_code
_entity_poly.pdbx_strand_id
1 'polypeptide(L)'
;GSAYKNMCAERFEEEARKTGKPLRIVYLTNVGGSYNMLGERLRLTREVLREVSDFRRENCPLSALTLGVKCGTSDATSGIAGNPCVGAAFDRLIRAGGTAFFSETTEIIGAEDLVAKRAVNESVAKKILSAARHWEDKAKATGEDIRKINPIPANIAAGISSLEEKSLGAIAKSGTSPIQDVLKYAEMPKGSGLYFVDSWMSSLSLPLCLTAC
;
A
#
# COMPACT_ATOMS: atom_id res chain seq x y z
N GLY A 1 10.58 -14.07 -23.41
CA GLY A 1 11.92 -13.75 -23.26
C GLY A 1 12.52 -13.84 -21.88
N SER A 2 13.81 -13.77 -21.86
CA SER A 2 14.67 -13.94 -20.69
C SER A 2 14.53 -12.87 -19.59
N ALA A 3 13.83 -11.77 -19.85
CA ALA A 3 13.68 -10.67 -18.90
C ALA A 3 12.84 -11.02 -17.66
N TYR A 4 12.05 -12.09 -17.67
CA TYR A 4 11.17 -12.51 -16.58
C TYR A 4 11.71 -13.66 -15.73
N LYS A 5 12.95 -14.07 -15.92
CA LYS A 5 13.58 -15.10 -15.07
C LYS A 5 13.68 -14.74 -13.59
N ASN A 6 13.53 -13.44 -13.25
CA ASN A 6 13.60 -12.99 -11.86
C ASN A 6 12.25 -13.01 -11.13
N MET A 7 11.12 -13.19 -11.85
CA MET A 7 9.85 -13.55 -11.24
C MET A 7 9.70 -15.07 -11.26
N CYS A 8 10.50 -15.72 -10.45
CA CYS A 8 10.60 -17.17 -10.46
C CYS A 8 9.37 -17.74 -9.75
N ALA A 9 8.51 -18.43 -10.49
CA ALA A 9 7.35 -19.13 -9.92
C ALA A 9 7.76 -20.06 -8.78
N GLU A 10 8.92 -20.67 -8.90
CA GLU A 10 9.54 -21.56 -7.90
C GLU A 10 9.74 -20.86 -6.53
N ARG A 11 10.09 -19.56 -6.52
CA ARG A 11 10.19 -18.79 -5.27
C ARG A 11 8.84 -18.58 -4.61
N PHE A 12 7.79 -18.31 -5.39
CA PHE A 12 6.43 -18.20 -4.85
C PHE A 12 5.95 -19.54 -4.29
N GLU A 13 6.23 -20.65 -4.98
CA GLU A 13 5.91 -22.00 -4.51
C GLU A 13 6.65 -22.34 -3.22
N GLU A 14 7.93 -21.98 -3.12
CA GLU A 14 8.74 -22.19 -1.93
C GLU A 14 8.20 -21.40 -0.73
N GLU A 15 7.89 -20.11 -0.92
CA GLU A 15 7.34 -19.27 0.15
C GLU A 15 5.92 -19.73 0.56
N ALA A 16 5.08 -20.07 -0.40
CA ALA A 16 3.76 -20.62 -0.10
C ALA A 16 3.84 -21.93 0.70
N ARG A 17 4.81 -22.79 0.39
CA ARG A 17 5.05 -24.04 1.12
C ARG A 17 5.50 -23.78 2.56
N LYS A 18 6.39 -22.80 2.78
CA LYS A 18 6.86 -22.41 4.12
C LYS A 18 5.71 -21.87 5.00
N THR A 19 4.79 -21.14 4.40
CA THR A 19 3.67 -20.51 5.10
C THR A 19 2.42 -21.37 5.17
N GLY A 20 2.40 -22.53 4.49
CA GLY A 20 1.24 -23.40 4.39
C GLY A 20 0.07 -22.80 3.59
N LYS A 21 0.30 -21.73 2.84
CA LYS A 21 -0.74 -21.05 2.05
C LYS A 21 -0.96 -21.78 0.71
N PRO A 22 -2.20 -22.04 0.30
CA PRO A 22 -2.47 -22.64 -0.99
C PRO A 22 -2.09 -21.69 -2.12
N LEU A 23 -1.28 -22.19 -3.05
CA LEU A 23 -0.84 -21.47 -4.23
C LEU A 23 -1.08 -22.31 -5.48
N ARG A 24 -1.50 -21.68 -6.56
CA ARG A 24 -1.58 -22.28 -7.92
C ARG A 24 -0.97 -21.28 -8.90
N ILE A 25 -0.14 -21.78 -9.81
CA ILE A 25 0.52 -21.00 -10.83
C ILE A 25 0.08 -21.46 -12.21
N VAL A 26 -0.29 -20.53 -13.07
CA VAL A 26 -0.69 -20.80 -14.46
C VAL A 26 0.15 -19.93 -15.40
N TYR A 27 0.76 -20.57 -16.38
CA TYR A 27 1.50 -19.87 -17.42
C TYR A 27 0.63 -19.66 -18.64
N LEU A 28 0.39 -18.41 -19.02
CA LEU A 28 -0.42 -18.05 -20.19
C LEU A 28 0.06 -18.74 -21.47
N THR A 29 1.37 -18.86 -21.63
CA THR A 29 2.01 -19.49 -22.79
C THR A 29 1.73 -20.99 -22.91
N ASN A 30 1.42 -21.66 -21.77
CA ASN A 30 1.24 -23.12 -21.75
C ASN A 30 -0.20 -23.54 -21.97
N VAL A 31 -1.15 -22.63 -21.80
CA VAL A 31 -2.60 -22.95 -21.90
C VAL A 31 -3.23 -22.56 -23.25
N GLY A 32 -2.44 -22.00 -24.18
CA GLY A 32 -2.91 -21.76 -25.53
C GLY A 32 -3.85 -20.57 -25.70
N GLY A 33 -3.66 -19.52 -24.91
CA GLY A 33 -4.34 -18.24 -25.09
C GLY A 33 -5.25 -17.81 -23.93
N SER A 34 -5.84 -16.62 -24.08
CA SER A 34 -6.56 -15.94 -22.98
C SER A 34 -7.85 -16.65 -22.54
N TYR A 35 -8.59 -17.24 -23.47
CA TYR A 35 -9.83 -17.98 -23.12
C TYR A 35 -9.52 -19.24 -22.34
N ASN A 36 -8.53 -20.02 -22.78
CA ASN A 36 -8.09 -21.21 -22.08
C ASN A 36 -7.51 -20.87 -20.71
N MET A 37 -6.76 -19.75 -20.61
CA MET A 37 -6.26 -19.22 -19.36
C MET A 37 -7.41 -18.91 -18.39
N LEU A 38 -8.49 -18.30 -18.86
CA LEU A 38 -9.66 -18.00 -18.02
C LEU A 38 -10.30 -19.28 -17.47
N GLY A 39 -10.51 -20.29 -18.33
CA GLY A 39 -11.05 -21.58 -17.93
C GLY A 39 -10.20 -22.30 -16.89
N GLU A 40 -8.88 -22.33 -17.10
CA GLU A 40 -7.93 -22.96 -16.18
C GLU A 40 -7.87 -22.21 -14.84
N ARG A 41 -7.86 -20.87 -14.85
CA ARG A 41 -7.92 -20.05 -13.63
C ARG A 41 -9.18 -20.31 -12.82
N LEU A 42 -10.34 -20.40 -13.45
CA LEU A 42 -11.60 -20.72 -12.77
C LEU A 42 -11.56 -22.10 -12.13
N ARG A 43 -11.02 -23.10 -12.82
CA ARG A 43 -10.84 -24.44 -12.29
C ARG A 43 -9.96 -24.45 -11.04
N LEU A 44 -8.77 -23.86 -11.14
CA LEU A 44 -7.79 -23.78 -10.04
C LEU A 44 -8.29 -22.92 -8.88
N THR A 45 -9.01 -21.83 -9.16
CA THR A 45 -9.63 -21.01 -8.11
C THR A 45 -10.64 -21.82 -7.30
N ARG A 46 -11.44 -22.67 -7.96
CA ARG A 46 -12.39 -23.55 -7.24
C ARG A 46 -11.67 -24.57 -6.35
N GLU A 47 -10.53 -25.10 -6.77
CA GLU A 47 -9.72 -25.99 -5.94
C GLU A 47 -9.21 -25.27 -4.69
N VAL A 48 -8.59 -24.09 -4.86
CA VAL A 48 -8.11 -23.28 -3.74
C VAL A 48 -9.24 -22.88 -2.80
N LEU A 49 -10.41 -22.50 -3.33
CA LEU A 49 -11.58 -22.17 -2.51
C LEU A 49 -12.06 -23.37 -1.68
N ARG A 50 -12.02 -24.58 -2.21
CA ARG A 50 -12.36 -25.79 -1.43
C ARG A 50 -11.35 -26.01 -0.30
N GLU A 51 -10.06 -25.93 -0.58
CA GLU A 51 -9.00 -26.06 0.43
C GLU A 51 -9.17 -25.00 1.54
N VAL A 52 -9.40 -23.74 1.17
CA VAL A 52 -9.58 -22.64 2.14
C VAL A 52 -10.89 -22.77 2.94
N SER A 53 -11.92 -23.37 2.35
CA SER A 53 -13.22 -23.58 3.03
C SER A 53 -13.13 -24.53 4.23
N ASP A 54 -12.11 -25.37 4.28
CA ASP A 54 -11.87 -26.29 5.39
C ASP A 54 -11.18 -25.60 6.58
N PHE A 55 -10.62 -24.41 6.37
CA PHE A 55 -9.98 -23.65 7.44
C PHE A 55 -11.02 -23.12 8.43
N ARG A 56 -10.80 -23.38 9.70
CA ARG A 56 -11.65 -22.88 10.77
C ARG A 56 -11.17 -21.51 11.22
N ARG A 57 -12.14 -20.64 11.53
CA ARG A 57 -11.82 -19.34 12.15
C ARG A 57 -11.46 -19.55 13.61
N GLU A 58 -10.41 -18.87 14.03
CA GLU A 58 -9.95 -18.85 15.41
C GLU A 58 -10.02 -17.42 15.96
N ASN A 59 -10.11 -17.32 17.27
CA ASN A 59 -10.05 -16.03 17.94
C ASN A 59 -8.62 -15.50 17.92
N CYS A 60 -8.43 -14.34 17.30
CA CYS A 60 -7.15 -13.64 17.27
C CYS A 60 -7.27 -12.29 17.96
N PRO A 61 -6.24 -11.85 18.71
CA PRO A 61 -6.21 -10.51 19.25
C PRO A 61 -6.07 -9.46 18.13
N LEU A 62 -6.53 -8.24 18.36
CA LEU A 62 -6.35 -7.14 17.40
C LEU A 62 -4.89 -6.82 17.13
N SER A 63 -3.98 -7.18 18.04
CA SER A 63 -2.53 -7.05 17.84
C SER A 63 -1.97 -7.91 16.69
N ALA A 64 -2.70 -8.96 16.29
CA ALA A 64 -2.34 -9.77 15.11
C ALA A 64 -2.80 -9.16 13.78
N LEU A 65 -3.59 -8.07 13.84
CA LEU A 65 -4.12 -7.45 12.62
C LEU A 65 -3.15 -6.41 12.06
N THR A 66 -2.86 -6.54 10.77
CA THR A 66 -2.16 -5.54 9.97
C THR A 66 -3.14 -4.93 8.97
N LEU A 67 -3.23 -3.61 8.95
CA LEU A 67 -4.15 -2.86 8.08
C LEU A 67 -3.39 -1.84 7.24
N GLY A 68 -3.55 -1.92 5.92
CA GLY A 68 -3.01 -0.95 4.98
C GLY A 68 -4.10 -0.12 4.32
N VAL A 69 -3.78 1.11 3.93
CA VAL A 69 -4.68 1.98 3.18
C VAL A 69 -4.02 2.47 1.89
N LYS A 70 -4.83 2.54 0.84
CA LYS A 70 -4.45 3.04 -0.48
C LYS A 70 -5.53 4.00 -0.99
N CYS A 71 -5.11 5.06 -1.67
CA CYS A 71 -6.03 5.99 -2.32
C CYS A 71 -6.86 5.30 -3.42
N GLY A 72 -8.16 5.52 -3.43
CA GLY A 72 -9.03 5.18 -4.56
C GLY A 72 -9.03 6.29 -5.60
N THR A 73 -9.73 7.37 -5.30
CA THR A 73 -9.78 8.62 -6.05
C THR A 73 -10.15 9.72 -5.07
N SER A 74 -9.37 10.80 -5.05
CA SER A 74 -9.60 11.90 -4.11
C SER A 74 -10.63 12.90 -4.66
N ASP A 75 -11.56 13.28 -3.80
CA ASP A 75 -12.51 14.37 -3.97
C ASP A 75 -12.54 15.26 -2.71
N ALA A 76 -13.33 16.32 -2.71
CA ALA A 76 -13.44 17.22 -1.56
C ALA A 76 -13.90 16.52 -0.28
N THR A 77 -14.71 15.45 -0.37
CA THR A 77 -15.22 14.72 0.81
C THR A 77 -14.20 13.74 1.39
N SER A 78 -13.21 13.33 0.60
CA SER A 78 -12.16 12.40 1.02
C SER A 78 -11.39 12.93 2.24
N GLY A 79 -10.99 14.21 2.20
CA GLY A 79 -10.24 14.86 3.28
C GLY A 79 -11.08 15.19 4.51
N ILE A 80 -12.39 15.41 4.33
CA ILE A 80 -13.30 15.87 5.40
C ILE A 80 -13.90 14.67 6.16
N ALA A 81 -14.20 13.59 5.49
CA ALA A 81 -14.94 12.45 6.05
C ALA A 81 -14.20 11.11 5.89
N GLY A 82 -13.92 10.66 4.66
CA GLY A 82 -13.41 9.32 4.41
C GLY A 82 -12.05 9.07 5.04
N ASN A 83 -11.07 9.90 4.77
CA ASN A 83 -9.71 9.76 5.26
C ASN A 83 -9.61 9.93 6.80
N PRO A 84 -10.26 10.93 7.45
CA PRO A 84 -10.30 11.00 8.90
C PRO A 84 -10.94 9.77 9.56
N CYS A 85 -11.97 9.18 8.97
CA CYS A 85 -12.57 7.94 9.47
C CYS A 85 -11.57 6.76 9.44
N VAL A 86 -10.84 6.60 8.35
CA VAL A 86 -9.77 5.60 8.24
C VAL A 86 -8.65 5.87 9.25
N GLY A 87 -8.25 7.12 9.42
CA GLY A 87 -7.25 7.52 10.41
C GLY A 87 -7.65 7.18 11.84
N ALA A 88 -8.94 7.40 12.19
CA ALA A 88 -9.47 7.02 13.49
C ALA A 88 -9.47 5.49 13.71
N ALA A 89 -9.73 4.71 12.65
CA ALA A 89 -9.62 3.25 12.69
C ALA A 89 -8.17 2.81 12.90
N PHE A 90 -7.21 3.44 12.23
CA PHE A 90 -5.79 3.19 12.43
C PHE A 90 -5.36 3.45 13.87
N ASP A 91 -5.73 4.61 14.42
CA ASP A 91 -5.39 4.95 15.80
C ASP A 91 -5.99 3.96 16.83
N ARG A 92 -7.19 3.44 16.57
CA ARG A 92 -7.80 2.40 17.40
C ARG A 92 -7.04 1.08 17.31
N LEU A 93 -6.68 0.66 16.09
CA LEU A 93 -5.92 -0.56 15.86
C LEU A 93 -4.55 -0.51 16.55
N ILE A 94 -3.83 0.60 16.40
CA ILE A 94 -2.50 0.80 17.00
C ILE A 94 -2.59 0.78 18.53
N ARG A 95 -3.60 1.43 19.13
CA ARG A 95 -3.84 1.35 20.58
C ARG A 95 -4.13 -0.07 21.06
N ALA A 96 -4.68 -0.91 20.21
CA ALA A 96 -4.90 -2.33 20.49
C ALA A 96 -3.67 -3.22 20.22
N GLY A 97 -2.52 -2.62 19.89
CA GLY A 97 -1.28 -3.32 19.63
C GLY A 97 -1.10 -3.81 18.18
N GLY A 98 -2.03 -3.48 17.28
CA GLY A 98 -1.95 -3.85 15.87
C GLY A 98 -1.00 -2.99 15.06
N THR A 99 -0.86 -3.30 13.80
CA THR A 99 0.00 -2.61 12.84
C THR A 99 -0.82 -1.94 11.75
N ALA A 100 -0.49 -0.70 11.43
CA ALA A 100 -1.09 0.03 10.33
C ALA A 100 -0.04 0.64 9.43
N PHE A 101 -0.32 0.72 8.13
CA PHE A 101 0.55 1.43 7.21
C PHE A 101 -0.23 2.17 6.12
N PHE A 102 0.33 3.30 5.74
CA PHE A 102 -0.09 4.10 4.59
C PHE A 102 1.06 4.25 3.62
N SER A 103 0.76 4.46 2.37
CA SER A 103 1.73 4.52 1.29
C SER A 103 1.43 5.69 0.36
N GLU A 104 2.05 5.66 -0.83
CA GLU A 104 1.86 6.66 -1.89
C GLU A 104 2.58 7.96 -1.56
N THR A 105 3.91 7.91 -1.63
CA THR A 105 4.79 9.04 -1.26
C THR A 105 4.45 10.32 -2.00
N THR A 106 3.94 10.23 -3.23
CA THR A 106 3.51 11.41 -3.98
C THR A 106 2.28 12.11 -3.41
N GLU A 107 1.50 11.45 -2.54
CA GLU A 107 0.34 12.06 -1.87
C GLU A 107 0.70 12.88 -0.64
N ILE A 108 1.90 12.72 -0.09
CA ILE A 108 2.34 13.55 1.04
C ILE A 108 3.09 14.81 0.61
N ILE A 109 3.46 14.93 -0.68
CA ILE A 109 4.14 16.10 -1.24
C ILE A 109 3.23 17.34 -1.12
N GLY A 110 3.71 18.37 -0.47
CA GLY A 110 2.95 19.56 -0.06
C GLY A 110 2.49 19.55 1.41
N ALA A 111 2.60 18.38 2.09
CA ALA A 111 2.34 18.20 3.52
C ALA A 111 3.41 17.33 4.20
N GLU A 112 4.52 17.07 3.54
CA GLU A 112 5.61 16.19 3.99
C GLU A 112 6.17 16.58 5.35
N ASP A 113 6.27 17.87 5.64
CA ASP A 113 6.74 18.38 6.93
C ASP A 113 5.81 18.01 8.10
N LEU A 114 4.51 17.99 7.86
CA LEU A 114 3.52 17.57 8.86
C LEU A 114 3.59 16.06 9.14
N VAL A 115 3.84 15.26 8.12
CA VAL A 115 4.07 13.83 8.27
C VAL A 115 5.36 13.58 9.03
N ALA A 116 6.45 14.28 8.68
CA ALA A 116 7.76 14.17 9.33
C ALA A 116 7.70 14.55 10.82
N LYS A 117 6.89 15.54 11.22
CA LYS A 117 6.70 15.92 12.64
C LYS A 117 6.09 14.80 13.49
N ARG A 118 5.46 13.82 12.89
CA ARG A 118 4.86 12.66 13.58
C ARG A 118 5.83 11.49 13.71
N ALA A 119 7.05 11.61 13.20
CA ALA A 119 8.05 10.55 13.33
C ALA A 119 8.48 10.37 14.79
N VAL A 120 8.73 9.12 15.20
CA VAL A 120 9.20 8.79 16.56
C VAL A 120 10.57 9.37 16.89
N ASN A 121 11.37 9.70 15.87
CA ASN A 121 12.68 10.31 16.01
C ASN A 121 13.13 11.03 14.73
N GLU A 122 14.23 11.78 14.83
CA GLU A 122 14.78 12.58 13.74
C GLU A 122 15.23 11.72 12.53
N SER A 123 15.71 10.52 12.76
CA SER A 123 16.13 9.61 11.69
C SER A 123 14.94 9.22 10.80
N VAL A 124 13.80 8.89 11.40
CA VAL A 124 12.57 8.57 10.66
C VAL A 124 12.03 9.81 9.95
N ALA A 125 12.05 10.97 10.58
CA ALA A 125 11.67 12.23 9.95
C ALA A 125 12.50 12.51 8.68
N LYS A 126 13.82 12.35 8.75
CA LYS A 126 14.71 12.49 7.60
C LYS A 126 14.39 11.48 6.47
N LYS A 127 14.06 10.25 6.81
CA LYS A 127 13.65 9.25 5.80
C LYS A 127 12.38 9.69 5.07
N ILE A 128 11.36 10.18 5.77
CA ILE A 128 10.11 10.68 5.18
C ILE A 128 10.40 11.80 4.18
N LEU A 129 11.15 12.82 4.60
CA LEU A 129 11.51 13.96 3.75
C LEU A 129 12.37 13.53 2.56
N SER A 130 13.29 12.58 2.76
CA SER A 130 14.12 12.04 1.70
C SER A 130 13.28 11.26 0.67
N ALA A 131 12.29 10.49 1.12
CA ALA A 131 11.38 9.78 0.23
C ALA A 131 10.60 10.78 -0.66
N ALA A 132 10.03 11.83 -0.08
CA ALA A 132 9.31 12.85 -0.86
C ALA A 132 10.23 13.49 -1.93
N ARG A 133 11.43 13.93 -1.54
CA ARG A 133 12.42 14.51 -2.48
C ARG A 133 12.81 13.53 -3.59
N HIS A 134 13.04 12.26 -3.24
CA HIS A 134 13.40 11.24 -4.23
C HIS A 134 12.36 11.13 -5.36
N TRP A 135 11.07 11.15 -5.04
CA TRP A 135 10.02 11.07 -6.04
C TRP A 135 9.85 12.35 -6.84
N GLU A 136 10.05 13.52 -6.21
CA GLU A 136 10.09 14.80 -6.93
C GLU A 136 11.25 14.84 -7.93
N ASP A 137 12.44 14.42 -7.51
CA ASP A 137 13.63 14.42 -8.37
C ASP A 137 13.47 13.43 -9.54
N LYS A 138 12.86 12.28 -9.28
CA LYS A 138 12.49 11.32 -10.34
C LYS A 138 11.54 11.92 -11.37
N ALA A 139 10.52 12.63 -10.94
CA ALA A 139 9.59 13.29 -11.85
C ALA A 139 10.29 14.39 -12.64
N LYS A 140 11.09 15.23 -12.00
CA LYS A 140 11.87 16.28 -12.67
C LYS A 140 12.82 15.73 -13.71
N ALA A 141 13.42 14.57 -13.47
CA ALA A 141 14.28 13.90 -14.42
C ALA A 141 13.56 13.45 -15.72
N THR A 142 12.24 13.33 -15.69
CA THR A 142 11.40 13.07 -16.87
C THR A 142 10.82 14.35 -17.49
N GLY A 143 11.17 15.52 -16.96
CA GLY A 143 10.66 16.81 -17.43
C GLY A 143 9.36 17.25 -16.75
N GLU A 144 8.86 16.49 -15.77
CA GLU A 144 7.59 16.75 -15.08
C GLU A 144 7.83 17.32 -13.67
N ASP A 145 6.89 18.16 -13.23
CA ASP A 145 6.89 18.72 -11.88
C ASP A 145 5.61 18.28 -11.13
N ILE A 146 5.78 17.39 -10.16
CA ILE A 146 4.65 16.85 -9.38
C ILE A 146 3.83 17.99 -8.74
N ARG A 147 4.47 19.06 -8.29
CA ARG A 147 3.76 20.18 -7.64
C ARG A 147 2.89 20.98 -8.59
N LYS A 148 3.15 20.89 -9.90
CA LYS A 148 2.35 21.57 -10.93
C LYS A 148 1.27 20.69 -11.53
N ILE A 149 1.50 19.39 -11.61
CA ILE A 149 0.55 18.45 -12.25
C ILE A 149 -0.42 17.80 -11.26
N ASN A 150 -0.19 17.95 -9.98
CA ASN A 150 -1.06 17.44 -8.92
C ASN A 150 -1.70 18.60 -8.15
N PRO A 151 -3.05 18.68 -7.99
CA PRO A 151 -4.05 17.68 -8.35
C PRO A 151 -4.29 17.56 -9.86
N ILE A 152 -4.64 16.36 -10.30
CA ILE A 152 -5.00 16.11 -11.70
C ILE A 152 -6.38 16.71 -12.03
N PRO A 153 -6.71 16.95 -13.33
CA PRO A 153 -7.98 17.56 -13.72
C PRO A 153 -9.22 16.87 -13.12
N ALA A 154 -9.20 15.54 -12.97
CA ALA A 154 -10.30 14.81 -12.35
C ALA A 154 -10.49 15.15 -10.86
N ASN A 155 -9.40 15.40 -10.11
CA ASN A 155 -9.49 15.84 -8.72
C ASN A 155 -10.04 17.26 -8.60
N ILE A 156 -9.63 18.14 -9.53
CA ILE A 156 -10.13 19.53 -9.58
C ILE A 156 -11.63 19.53 -9.89
N ALA A 157 -12.06 18.74 -10.87
CA ALA A 157 -13.48 18.58 -11.19
C ALA A 157 -14.30 18.00 -10.03
N ALA A 158 -13.65 17.21 -9.15
CA ALA A 158 -14.25 16.65 -7.94
C ALA A 158 -14.11 17.56 -6.70
N GLY A 159 -13.71 18.84 -6.88
CA GLY A 159 -13.75 19.90 -5.86
C GLY A 159 -12.45 20.11 -5.08
N ILE A 160 -11.32 19.55 -5.50
CA ILE A 160 -10.00 19.81 -4.87
C ILE A 160 -9.35 21.01 -5.54
N SER A 161 -8.95 22.00 -4.75
CA SER A 161 -8.45 23.29 -5.26
C SER A 161 -6.93 23.36 -5.43
N SER A 162 -6.17 22.69 -4.57
CA SER A 162 -4.70 22.79 -4.56
C SER A 162 -4.01 21.47 -4.18
N LEU A 163 -2.68 21.44 -4.38
CA LEU A 163 -1.83 20.35 -3.96
C LEU A 163 -1.87 20.16 -2.44
N GLU A 164 -1.75 21.24 -1.71
CA GLU A 164 -1.73 21.26 -0.24
C GLU A 164 -3.06 20.73 0.30
N GLU A 165 -4.18 21.18 -0.23
CA GLU A 165 -5.50 20.65 0.15
C GLU A 165 -5.59 19.14 -0.07
N LYS A 166 -5.18 18.66 -1.25
CA LYS A 166 -5.15 17.24 -1.55
C LYS A 166 -4.27 16.46 -0.59
N SER A 167 -3.06 16.95 -0.32
CA SER A 167 -2.09 16.27 0.53
C SER A 167 -2.52 16.28 2.00
N LEU A 168 -3.03 17.41 2.50
CA LEU A 168 -3.59 17.49 3.85
C LEU A 168 -4.77 16.52 4.04
N GLY A 169 -5.66 16.46 3.06
CA GLY A 169 -6.75 15.48 3.05
C GLY A 169 -6.23 14.05 3.00
N ALA A 170 -5.19 13.77 2.22
CA ALA A 170 -4.62 12.43 2.08
C ALA A 170 -3.94 11.94 3.36
N ILE A 171 -3.13 12.77 4.04
CA ILE A 171 -2.43 12.35 5.26
C ILE A 171 -3.38 12.09 6.43
N ALA A 172 -4.60 12.63 6.41
CA ALA A 172 -5.61 12.36 7.45
C ALA A 172 -5.94 10.87 7.58
N LYS A 173 -5.82 10.08 6.49
CA LYS A 173 -6.02 8.62 6.51
C LYS A 173 -5.03 7.86 7.38
N SER A 174 -3.90 8.46 7.72
CA SER A 174 -2.89 7.85 8.58
C SER A 174 -3.11 8.08 10.08
N GLY A 175 -4.18 8.76 10.47
CA GLY A 175 -4.49 9.05 11.88
C GLY A 175 -3.50 10.01 12.52
N THR A 176 -3.35 9.89 13.84
CA THR A 176 -2.51 10.77 14.67
C THR A 176 -1.34 10.05 15.34
N SER A 177 -1.28 8.73 15.26
CA SER A 177 -0.25 7.91 15.90
C SER A 177 1.15 8.25 15.39
N PRO A 178 2.20 8.11 16.22
CA PRO A 178 3.59 8.31 15.80
C PRO A 178 4.02 7.30 14.74
N ILE A 179 4.77 7.77 13.73
CA ILE A 179 5.29 6.93 12.63
C ILE A 179 6.58 6.26 13.12
N GLN A 180 6.57 4.92 13.16
CA GLN A 180 7.65 4.11 13.71
C GLN A 180 8.86 4.01 12.76
N ASP A 181 8.61 3.85 11.47
CA ASP A 181 9.66 3.83 10.44
C ASP A 181 9.07 4.06 9.04
N VAL A 182 9.99 4.20 8.07
CA VAL A 182 9.71 4.23 6.63
C VAL A 182 10.13 2.90 6.04
N LEU A 183 9.18 2.16 5.48
CA LEU A 183 9.39 0.86 4.86
C LEU A 183 9.56 1.01 3.34
N LYS A 184 10.35 0.13 2.75
CA LYS A 184 10.40 -0.07 1.30
C LYS A 184 9.30 -1.03 0.86
N TYR A 185 9.18 -1.22 -0.46
CA TYR A 185 8.27 -2.25 -1.02
C TYR A 185 8.55 -3.62 -0.41
N ALA A 186 7.49 -4.27 0.09
CA ALA A 186 7.54 -5.61 0.69
C ALA A 186 8.52 -5.74 1.88
N GLU A 187 8.88 -4.64 2.51
CA GLU A 187 9.65 -4.66 3.75
C GLU A 187 8.70 -4.89 4.94
N MET A 188 9.04 -5.88 5.77
CA MET A 188 8.28 -6.21 6.97
C MET A 188 8.44 -5.14 8.04
N PRO A 189 7.36 -4.71 8.71
CA PRO A 189 7.47 -3.89 9.91
C PRO A 189 8.18 -4.65 11.04
N LYS A 190 8.99 -3.94 11.82
CA LYS A 190 9.75 -4.54 12.93
C LYS A 190 8.93 -4.74 14.21
N GLY A 191 7.68 -4.31 14.22
CA GLY A 191 6.79 -4.41 15.37
C GLY A 191 5.46 -3.74 15.09
N SER A 192 4.60 -3.63 16.11
CA SER A 192 3.32 -2.94 16.01
C SER A 192 3.49 -1.42 15.88
N GLY A 193 2.48 -0.74 15.36
CA GLY A 193 2.46 0.71 15.22
C GLY A 193 2.14 1.20 13.82
N LEU A 194 2.34 2.48 13.58
CA LEU A 194 2.11 3.11 12.28
C LEU A 194 3.41 3.16 11.48
N TYR A 195 3.33 2.74 10.22
CA TYR A 195 4.45 2.78 9.29
C TYR A 195 4.08 3.57 8.03
N PHE A 196 5.06 4.27 7.47
CA PHE A 196 4.96 4.86 6.15
C PHE A 196 5.70 3.98 5.14
N VAL A 197 5.06 3.63 4.03
CA VAL A 197 5.69 2.84 2.97
C VAL A 197 6.09 3.76 1.83
N ASP A 198 7.39 3.88 1.59
CA ASP A 198 7.92 4.64 0.46
C ASP A 198 7.61 3.94 -0.85
N SER A 199 6.61 4.45 -1.56
CA SER A 199 6.15 3.85 -2.80
C SER A 199 5.55 4.88 -3.74
N TRP A 200 5.63 4.60 -5.06
CA TRP A 200 4.87 5.33 -6.06
C TRP A 200 3.38 5.06 -5.91
N MET A 201 2.54 6.03 -6.32
CA MET A 201 1.08 5.87 -6.37
C MET A 201 0.71 4.80 -7.41
N SER A 202 0.38 3.59 -6.94
CA SER A 202 0.06 2.46 -7.81
C SER A 202 -0.97 1.55 -7.16
N SER A 203 -1.89 1.03 -7.95
CA SER A 203 -2.83 0.00 -7.51
C SER A 203 -2.16 -1.30 -7.07
N LEU A 204 -0.89 -1.52 -7.44
CA LEU A 204 -0.11 -2.69 -7.07
C LEU A 204 0.69 -2.51 -5.79
N SER A 205 0.89 -1.27 -5.32
CA SER A 205 1.73 -1.01 -4.14
C SER A 205 1.16 -1.64 -2.86
N LEU A 206 -0.13 -1.51 -2.64
CA LEU A 206 -0.77 -2.05 -1.45
C LEU A 206 -0.77 -3.60 -1.39
N PRO A 207 -1.14 -4.34 -2.46
CA PRO A 207 -1.00 -5.80 -2.45
C PRO A 207 0.41 -6.27 -2.15
N LEU A 208 1.44 -5.60 -2.71
CA LEU A 208 2.84 -5.94 -2.46
C LEU A 208 3.24 -5.71 -1.00
N CYS A 209 2.74 -4.65 -0.36
CA CYS A 209 2.97 -4.41 1.06
C CYS A 209 2.25 -5.43 1.94
N LEU A 210 0.98 -5.75 1.63
CA LEU A 210 0.19 -6.71 2.39
C LEU A 210 0.72 -8.15 2.30
N THR A 211 1.39 -8.52 1.21
CA THR A 211 2.00 -9.85 1.09
C THR A 211 3.27 -10.01 1.92
N ALA A 212 3.87 -8.92 2.38
CA ALA A 212 5.03 -8.94 3.26
C ALA A 212 4.66 -9.01 4.75
N CYS A 213 3.41 -8.70 5.08
CA CYS A 213 2.88 -8.73 6.44
C CYS A 213 2.06 -10.00 6.67
#